data_9bfc1bc181b05fae3d55c13eed19427a
#
_entry.id   9bfc1bc181b05fae3d55c13eed19427a
#
_cell.length_a   1.000
_cell.length_b   1.000
_cell.length_c   1.000
_cell.angle_alpha   90.00
_cell.angle_beta   90.00
_cell.angle_gamma   90.00
#
_symmetry.space_group_name_H-M   'P 1'
#
loop_
_entity.id
_entity.type
_entity.pdbx_description
1 polymer ?
#
loop_
_entity_poly.entity_id
_entity_poly.type
_entity_poly.pdbx_seq_one_letter_code
_entity_poly.pdbx_strand_id
1 'polypeptide(L)'
;KGSWRLGLETNYNRRYKFSGSLMADYQVTKTGDKNMPDYSVSKDFKIVWSHRQDSKANPNATFSASVNFSTSSYERTNIGNLYNSQLLTQNTKTSSISYSRTFPDIGLTLSGTTNISQTMKDSSVAITLPDLNITLTRRFPFKRKKAVGAERWYEKISFQYTGRLTNSIKTKDNLLFKSNLIKDWKNAMQHQIPISATFTLFKYFNLTPTFNYTERWYTNKTENYYDEEKRQWVATDTIYGFNRVSNYNFSLGLSTKLYGMYKPLFMKKKEIQIRHVVTPQISISGAPAFDKYWQEHEDKDGNIYYFSPYSNQQFGTAPREKTGSVTFDLSNNIEMKYRNRKDSLTKISLIDELGASLSYNMAAKKQPWSDLTLRLRLKLTKNYTFNLSSRFATYAYTFDKNGEVTTGDRTEWSYGRFGRFSGWGSSFNYTFNNETWKKWFGPKDDKDQKDKDKDQNGEDSEDTADTGRVVPEQLLKQ
;
A
#
# COMPACT_ATOMS: atom_id res chain seq x y z
N LYS A 1 -16.01 -34.51 -39.52
CA LYS A 1 -15.53 -35.74 -38.97
C LYS A 1 -14.02 -35.57 -38.80
N GLY A 2 -13.51 -35.68 -37.59
CA GLY A 2 -12.10 -35.49 -37.29
C GLY A 2 -11.80 -34.29 -36.39
N SER A 3 -12.66 -33.95 -35.39
CA SER A 3 -12.24 -33.19 -34.21
C SER A 3 -11.31 -34.09 -33.39
N TRP A 4 -10.26 -33.50 -32.84
CA TRP A 4 -9.30 -34.21 -32.00
C TRP A 4 -8.73 -33.30 -30.92
N ARG A 5 -8.27 -33.92 -29.82
CA ARG A 5 -7.63 -33.24 -28.70
C ARG A 5 -6.39 -34.01 -28.29
N LEU A 6 -5.35 -33.27 -28.00
CA LEU A 6 -4.11 -33.78 -27.42
C LEU A 6 -3.90 -33.07 -26.09
N GLY A 7 -3.80 -33.82 -25.01
CA GLY A 7 -3.55 -33.31 -23.66
C GLY A 7 -2.32 -33.94 -23.03
N LEU A 8 -1.53 -33.14 -22.37
CA LEU A 8 -0.43 -33.54 -21.50
C LEU A 8 -0.73 -33.06 -20.09
N GLU A 9 -0.69 -33.97 -19.12
CA GLU A 9 -0.80 -33.64 -17.72
C GLU A 9 0.35 -34.29 -16.94
N THR A 10 1.04 -33.52 -16.11
CA THR A 10 2.13 -34.00 -15.30
C THR A 10 2.18 -33.27 -13.96
N ASN A 11 2.47 -34.05 -12.90
CA ASN A 11 2.75 -33.54 -11.57
C ASN A 11 4.19 -33.86 -11.23
N TYR A 12 4.90 -32.87 -10.70
CA TYR A 12 6.30 -33.03 -10.31
C TYR A 12 6.54 -32.48 -8.92
N ASN A 13 7.36 -33.21 -8.16
CA ASN A 13 7.73 -32.84 -6.80
C ASN A 13 9.17 -33.28 -6.51
N ARG A 14 9.97 -32.34 -6.02
CA ARG A 14 11.28 -32.63 -5.47
C ARG A 14 11.36 -32.08 -4.06
N ARG A 15 11.37 -32.99 -3.09
CA ARG A 15 11.37 -32.67 -1.65
C ARG A 15 12.41 -31.60 -1.32
N TYR A 16 12.01 -30.57 -0.56
CA TYR A 16 12.80 -29.42 -0.16
C TYR A 16 13.34 -28.54 -1.31
N LYS A 17 12.87 -28.74 -2.53
CA LYS A 17 13.28 -27.91 -3.66
C LYS A 17 12.10 -27.23 -4.35
N PHE A 18 11.18 -28.00 -4.91
CA PHE A 18 10.02 -27.44 -5.63
C PHE A 18 8.92 -28.48 -5.81
N SER A 19 7.72 -28.01 -6.05
CA SER A 19 6.57 -28.79 -6.47
C SER A 19 5.75 -28.04 -7.52
N GLY A 20 5.02 -28.77 -8.33
CA GLY A 20 4.16 -28.17 -9.34
C GLY A 20 3.37 -29.16 -10.16
N SER A 21 2.51 -28.63 -11.01
CA SER A 21 1.74 -29.34 -11.99
C SER A 21 1.73 -28.57 -13.31
N LEU A 22 1.73 -29.28 -14.40
CA LEU A 22 1.60 -28.73 -15.75
C LEU A 22 0.53 -29.52 -16.50
N MET A 23 -0.42 -28.80 -17.05
CA MET A 23 -1.44 -29.29 -17.99
C MET A 23 -1.35 -28.45 -19.25
N ALA A 24 -1.22 -29.10 -20.39
CA ALA A 24 -1.21 -28.46 -21.70
C ALA A 24 -2.15 -29.20 -22.62
N ASP A 25 -3.13 -28.53 -23.12
CA ASP A 25 -4.15 -29.04 -24.03
C ASP A 25 -4.13 -28.30 -25.37
N TYR A 26 -4.24 -29.06 -26.45
CA TYR A 26 -4.51 -28.52 -27.77
C TYR A 26 -5.67 -29.28 -28.40
N GLN A 27 -6.64 -28.56 -28.93
CA GLN A 27 -7.81 -29.15 -29.56
C GLN A 27 -8.09 -28.51 -30.92
N VAL A 28 -8.56 -29.35 -31.85
CA VAL A 28 -9.12 -28.91 -33.13
C VAL A 28 -10.55 -29.40 -33.21
N THR A 29 -11.47 -28.45 -33.15
CA THR A 29 -12.91 -28.73 -33.21
C THR A 29 -13.44 -28.36 -34.58
N LYS A 30 -14.08 -29.30 -35.26
CA LYS A 30 -14.75 -29.11 -36.55
C LYS A 30 -16.24 -29.23 -36.33
N THR A 31 -16.97 -28.21 -36.73
CA THR A 31 -18.44 -28.14 -36.61
C THR A 31 -19.03 -28.05 -38.01
N GLY A 32 -20.16 -28.74 -38.26
CA GLY A 32 -20.78 -28.82 -39.56
C GLY A 32 -20.13 -29.80 -40.54
N ASP A 33 -20.69 -29.96 -41.70
CA ASP A 33 -20.13 -30.74 -42.79
C ASP A 33 -19.33 -29.84 -43.74
N LYS A 34 -18.22 -30.35 -44.28
CA LYS A 34 -17.20 -29.58 -45.03
C LYS A 34 -17.75 -28.74 -46.18
N ASN A 35 -18.88 -29.10 -46.71
CA ASN A 35 -19.51 -28.44 -47.87
C ASN A 35 -20.74 -27.60 -47.47
N MET A 36 -21.01 -27.42 -46.18
CA MET A 36 -22.16 -26.66 -45.68
C MET A 36 -21.74 -25.28 -45.16
N PRO A 37 -22.62 -24.27 -45.22
CA PRO A 37 -22.30 -22.91 -44.75
C PRO A 37 -21.94 -22.78 -43.26
N ASP A 38 -22.35 -23.76 -42.45
CA ASP A 38 -22.11 -23.87 -41.03
C ASP A 38 -20.77 -24.54 -40.69
N TYR A 39 -19.97 -24.93 -41.70
CA TYR A 39 -18.68 -25.53 -41.47
C TYR A 39 -17.69 -24.52 -40.85
N SER A 40 -17.22 -24.87 -39.68
CA SER A 40 -16.19 -24.08 -39.00
C SER A 40 -15.10 -24.96 -38.37
N VAL A 41 -13.91 -24.43 -38.27
CA VAL A 41 -12.77 -25.09 -37.65
C VAL A 41 -12.20 -24.16 -36.59
N SER A 42 -12.30 -24.55 -35.32
CA SER A 42 -11.65 -23.88 -34.20
C SER A 42 -10.38 -24.63 -33.79
N LYS A 43 -9.31 -23.89 -33.58
CA LYS A 43 -8.05 -24.39 -33.03
C LYS A 43 -7.79 -23.71 -31.72
N ASP A 44 -7.84 -24.46 -30.65
CA ASP A 44 -7.82 -23.92 -29.30
C ASP A 44 -6.73 -24.59 -28.46
N PHE A 45 -6.15 -23.86 -27.57
CA PHE A 45 -5.19 -24.39 -26.59
C PHE A 45 -5.47 -23.87 -25.20
N LYS A 46 -5.01 -24.64 -24.19
CA LYS A 46 -5.05 -24.27 -22.79
C LYS A 46 -3.76 -24.72 -22.11
N ILE A 47 -3.17 -23.85 -21.32
CA ILE A 47 -2.01 -24.13 -20.48
C ILE A 47 -2.38 -23.76 -19.05
N VAL A 48 -2.28 -24.72 -18.14
CA VAL A 48 -2.36 -24.50 -16.69
C VAL A 48 -1.05 -24.97 -16.09
N TRP A 49 -0.32 -24.07 -15.48
CA TRP A 49 0.95 -24.36 -14.84
C TRP A 49 1.00 -23.78 -13.45
N SER A 50 1.22 -24.65 -12.48
CA SER A 50 1.46 -24.26 -11.10
C SER A 50 2.87 -24.70 -10.71
N HIS A 51 3.67 -23.78 -10.21
CA HIS A 51 5.02 -24.08 -9.69
C HIS A 51 5.26 -23.31 -8.42
N ARG A 52 5.78 -23.98 -7.41
CA ARG A 52 6.17 -23.38 -6.14
C ARG A 52 7.54 -23.89 -5.74
N GLN A 53 8.48 -22.99 -5.57
CA GLN A 53 9.77 -23.30 -4.96
C GLN A 53 9.62 -23.41 -3.45
N ASP A 54 10.27 -24.41 -2.84
CA ASP A 54 10.36 -24.54 -1.38
C ASP A 54 11.34 -23.49 -0.83
N SER A 55 10.99 -22.84 0.27
CA SER A 55 11.83 -21.83 0.93
C SER A 55 13.20 -22.39 1.38
N LYS A 56 13.28 -23.70 1.63
CA LYS A 56 14.53 -24.38 1.98
C LYS A 56 15.48 -24.57 0.80
N ALA A 57 14.99 -24.47 -0.44
CA ALA A 57 15.81 -24.64 -1.65
C ALA A 57 16.84 -23.53 -1.81
N ASN A 58 16.42 -22.31 -1.55
CA ASN A 58 17.28 -21.12 -1.56
C ASN A 58 16.66 -20.01 -0.69
N PRO A 59 17.26 -19.70 0.47
CA PRO A 59 16.72 -18.66 1.35
C PRO A 59 16.74 -17.25 0.73
N ASN A 60 17.60 -17.02 -0.26
CA ASN A 60 17.78 -15.73 -0.89
C ASN A 60 17.07 -15.60 -2.25
N ALA A 61 16.39 -16.62 -2.73
CA ALA A 61 15.65 -16.58 -3.98
C ALA A 61 14.35 -17.36 -3.89
N THR A 62 13.29 -16.81 -4.48
CA THR A 62 11.98 -17.44 -4.57
C THR A 62 11.49 -17.42 -6.01
N PHE A 63 10.91 -18.52 -6.46
CA PHE A 63 10.25 -18.63 -7.74
C PHE A 63 8.86 -19.24 -7.56
N SER A 64 7.86 -18.62 -8.16
CA SER A 64 6.50 -19.17 -8.21
C SER A 64 5.83 -18.86 -9.53
N ALA A 65 4.99 -19.75 -9.99
CA ALA A 65 4.18 -19.57 -11.18
C ALA A 65 2.77 -20.11 -10.93
N SER A 66 1.77 -19.35 -11.39
CA SER A 66 0.37 -19.74 -11.44
C SER A 66 -0.18 -19.26 -12.78
N VAL A 67 -0.13 -20.12 -13.79
CA VAL A 67 -0.53 -19.82 -15.15
C VAL A 67 -1.83 -20.52 -15.47
N ASN A 68 -2.82 -19.78 -15.95
CA ASN A 68 -4.07 -20.30 -16.52
C ASN A 68 -4.37 -19.49 -17.78
N PHE A 69 -3.81 -19.93 -18.88
CA PHE A 69 -3.88 -19.26 -20.16
C PHE A 69 -4.56 -20.16 -21.21
N SER A 70 -5.50 -19.62 -21.95
CA SER A 70 -6.19 -20.37 -23.03
C SER A 70 -6.67 -19.42 -24.12
N THR A 71 -6.97 -19.98 -25.32
CA THR A 71 -7.75 -19.24 -26.32
C THR A 71 -9.13 -18.91 -25.76
N SER A 72 -9.71 -17.80 -26.17
CA SER A 72 -11.03 -17.32 -25.69
C SER A 72 -12.19 -18.27 -26.00
N SER A 73 -12.04 -19.08 -27.06
CA SER A 73 -13.01 -20.08 -27.50
C SER A 73 -12.88 -21.44 -26.81
N TYR A 74 -11.73 -21.74 -26.19
CA TYR A 74 -11.40 -23.08 -25.65
C TYR A 74 -12.51 -23.68 -24.78
N GLU A 75 -12.99 -22.94 -23.79
CA GLU A 75 -14.00 -23.49 -22.87
C GLU A 75 -15.36 -23.73 -23.55
N ARG A 76 -15.70 -22.93 -24.55
CA ARG A 76 -16.97 -23.03 -25.31
C ARG A 76 -16.95 -24.16 -26.35
N THR A 77 -15.79 -24.44 -26.95
CA THR A 77 -15.62 -25.46 -27.97
C THR A 77 -15.25 -26.82 -27.40
N ASN A 78 -14.89 -26.89 -26.13
CA ASN A 78 -14.53 -28.12 -25.43
C ASN A 78 -15.81 -28.88 -25.00
N ILE A 79 -16.07 -30.00 -25.64
CA ILE A 79 -17.26 -30.85 -25.37
C ILE A 79 -17.30 -31.32 -23.91
N GLY A 80 -16.14 -31.55 -23.25
CA GLY A 80 -16.07 -31.93 -21.86
C GLY A 80 -16.56 -30.86 -20.85
N ASN A 81 -16.67 -29.60 -21.30
CA ASN A 81 -17.09 -28.49 -20.45
C ASN A 81 -18.56 -28.10 -20.64
N LEU A 82 -19.32 -28.76 -21.55
CA LEU A 82 -20.70 -28.40 -21.87
C LEU A 82 -21.64 -28.38 -20.67
N TYR A 83 -21.37 -29.22 -19.66
CA TYR A 83 -22.19 -29.31 -18.45
C TYR A 83 -21.53 -28.57 -17.24
N ASN A 84 -20.42 -27.88 -17.44
CA ASN A 84 -19.76 -27.12 -16.39
C ASN A 84 -20.04 -25.61 -16.56
N SER A 85 -21.16 -25.16 -16.01
CA SER A 85 -21.56 -23.75 -16.08
C SER A 85 -20.56 -22.79 -15.50
N GLN A 86 -19.79 -23.21 -14.50
CA GLN A 86 -18.79 -22.40 -13.84
C GLN A 86 -17.60 -22.08 -14.75
N LEU A 87 -17.15 -23.05 -15.56
CA LEU A 87 -16.12 -22.82 -16.58
C LEU A 87 -16.63 -22.01 -17.77
N LEU A 88 -17.87 -22.25 -18.19
CA LEU A 88 -18.50 -21.56 -19.33
C LEU A 88 -18.79 -20.08 -19.00
N THR A 89 -19.07 -19.76 -17.74
CA THR A 89 -19.34 -18.39 -17.26
C THR A 89 -18.11 -17.63 -16.80
N GLN A 90 -16.96 -18.29 -16.67
CA GLN A 90 -15.71 -17.63 -16.27
C GLN A 90 -15.28 -16.61 -17.32
N ASN A 91 -15.46 -15.33 -17.01
CA ASN A 91 -15.16 -14.25 -17.95
C ASN A 91 -13.69 -13.80 -17.88
N THR A 92 -13.01 -13.98 -16.76
CA THR A 92 -11.62 -13.52 -16.56
C THR A 92 -10.73 -14.66 -16.10
N LYS A 93 -9.56 -14.81 -16.75
CA LYS A 93 -8.47 -15.69 -16.34
C LYS A 93 -7.25 -14.86 -16.03
N THR A 94 -6.56 -15.19 -14.94
CA THR A 94 -5.35 -14.51 -14.52
C THR A 94 -4.19 -15.47 -14.43
N SER A 95 -3.03 -15.03 -14.84
CA SER A 95 -1.78 -15.78 -14.73
C SER A 95 -0.70 -14.88 -14.15
N SER A 96 0.14 -15.43 -13.29
CA SER A 96 1.28 -14.71 -12.74
C SER A 96 2.51 -15.62 -12.63
N ILE A 97 3.66 -15.07 -12.96
CA ILE A 97 4.97 -15.69 -12.73
C ILE A 97 5.79 -14.69 -11.96
N SER A 98 6.38 -15.09 -10.85
CA SER A 98 7.19 -14.22 -10.03
C SER A 98 8.53 -14.86 -9.67
N TYR A 99 9.58 -14.04 -9.74
CA TYR A 99 10.91 -14.37 -9.29
C TYR A 99 11.44 -13.24 -8.42
N SER A 100 11.96 -13.57 -7.27
CA SER A 100 12.61 -12.61 -6.38
C SER A 100 13.96 -13.13 -5.93
N ARG A 101 14.96 -12.25 -5.88
CA ARG A 101 16.30 -12.56 -5.37
C ARG A 101 16.82 -11.43 -4.51
N THR A 102 17.24 -11.79 -3.31
CA THR A 102 17.86 -10.88 -2.35
C THR A 102 19.36 -11.14 -2.30
N PHE A 103 20.13 -10.06 -2.28
CA PHE A 103 21.58 -10.05 -2.11
C PHE A 103 21.89 -9.40 -0.75
N PRO A 104 21.99 -10.21 0.34
CA PRO A 104 22.08 -9.67 1.71
C PRO A 104 23.30 -8.76 1.91
N ASP A 105 24.45 -9.11 1.33
CA ASP A 105 25.71 -8.38 1.50
C ASP A 105 25.63 -6.91 1.07
N ILE A 106 24.92 -6.67 -0.03
CA ILE A 106 24.70 -5.32 -0.57
C ILE A 106 23.31 -4.77 -0.25
N GLY A 107 22.44 -5.57 0.44
CA GLY A 107 21.06 -5.18 0.76
C GLY A 107 20.22 -4.85 -0.47
N LEU A 108 20.46 -5.52 -1.58
CA LEU A 108 19.72 -5.36 -2.82
C LEU A 108 18.72 -6.50 -2.97
N THR A 109 17.48 -6.15 -3.28
CA THR A 109 16.44 -7.12 -3.68
C THR A 109 15.95 -6.78 -5.07
N LEU A 110 15.97 -7.78 -5.94
CA LEU A 110 15.38 -7.74 -7.27
C LEU A 110 14.15 -8.64 -7.28
N SER A 111 13.01 -8.13 -7.71
CA SER A 111 11.81 -8.94 -7.89
C SER A 111 11.15 -8.61 -9.21
N GLY A 112 10.96 -9.63 -10.03
CA GLY A 112 10.29 -9.53 -11.33
C GLY A 112 8.99 -10.32 -11.31
N THR A 113 7.92 -9.72 -11.82
CA THR A 113 6.61 -10.36 -11.98
C THR A 113 6.15 -10.23 -13.42
N THR A 114 5.51 -11.26 -13.91
CA THR A 114 4.74 -11.22 -15.15
C THR A 114 3.28 -11.47 -14.79
N ASN A 115 2.40 -10.59 -15.22
CA ASN A 115 0.97 -10.74 -15.00
C ASN A 115 0.25 -10.74 -16.35
N ILE A 116 -0.65 -11.71 -16.53
CA ILE A 116 -1.49 -11.84 -17.71
C ILE A 116 -2.93 -11.92 -17.22
N SER A 117 -3.79 -11.06 -17.73
CA SER A 117 -5.23 -11.07 -17.48
C SER A 117 -5.96 -11.17 -18.81
N GLN A 118 -6.75 -12.22 -18.99
CA GLN A 118 -7.54 -12.45 -20.17
C GLN A 118 -9.02 -12.23 -19.85
N THR A 119 -9.71 -11.49 -20.73
CA THR A 119 -11.17 -11.33 -20.67
C THR A 119 -11.78 -12.12 -21.82
N MET A 120 -12.50 -13.19 -21.50
CA MET A 120 -13.02 -14.14 -22.48
C MET A 120 -14.13 -13.56 -23.35
N LYS A 121 -14.96 -12.67 -22.80
CA LYS A 121 -16.12 -12.09 -23.47
C LYS A 121 -15.75 -11.28 -24.72
N ASP A 122 -14.69 -10.49 -24.63
CA ASP A 122 -14.24 -9.59 -25.70
C ASP A 122 -12.89 -10.00 -26.30
N SER A 123 -12.38 -11.17 -25.92
CA SER A 123 -11.11 -11.74 -26.38
C SER A 123 -9.92 -10.77 -26.16
N SER A 124 -9.95 -10.00 -25.07
CA SER A 124 -8.88 -9.06 -24.74
C SER A 124 -7.88 -9.66 -23.75
N VAL A 125 -6.64 -9.28 -23.94
CA VAL A 125 -5.52 -9.71 -23.09
C VAL A 125 -4.76 -8.48 -22.62
N ALA A 126 -4.58 -8.37 -21.31
CA ALA A 126 -3.71 -7.38 -20.69
C ALA A 126 -2.48 -8.11 -20.13
N ILE A 127 -1.31 -7.71 -20.58
CA ILE A 127 -0.02 -8.29 -20.14
C ILE A 127 0.84 -7.20 -19.53
N THR A 128 1.47 -7.51 -18.40
CA THR A 128 2.58 -6.74 -17.84
C THR A 128 3.80 -7.64 -17.79
N LEU A 129 4.86 -7.29 -18.54
CA LEU A 129 6.07 -8.10 -18.71
C LEU A 129 7.28 -7.25 -19.11
N PRO A 130 8.31 -7.15 -18.28
CA PRO A 130 8.32 -7.45 -16.87
C PRO A 130 7.70 -6.31 -16.04
N ASP A 131 7.24 -6.62 -14.82
CA ASP A 131 7.12 -5.66 -13.74
C ASP A 131 8.28 -5.93 -12.78
N LEU A 132 9.38 -5.20 -12.96
CA LEU A 132 10.62 -5.39 -12.22
C LEU A 132 10.74 -4.35 -11.12
N ASN A 133 10.88 -4.80 -9.88
CA ASN A 133 11.17 -3.95 -8.74
C ASN A 133 12.61 -4.17 -8.27
N ILE A 134 13.33 -3.07 -8.09
CA ILE A 134 14.72 -3.02 -7.62
C ILE A 134 14.69 -2.25 -6.31
N THR A 135 14.99 -2.88 -5.19
CA THR A 135 15.00 -2.24 -3.89
C THR A 135 16.37 -2.34 -3.25
N LEU A 136 17.00 -1.21 -3.01
CA LEU A 136 18.19 -1.12 -2.17
C LEU A 136 17.75 -0.67 -0.78
N THR A 137 18.04 -1.48 0.23
CA THR A 137 17.72 -1.16 1.63
C THR A 137 18.48 0.08 2.10
N ARG A 138 17.99 0.69 3.17
CA ARG A 138 18.59 1.90 3.75
C ARG A 138 20.10 1.73 3.95
N ARG A 139 20.88 2.69 3.42
CA ARG A 139 22.33 2.77 3.51
C ARG A 139 22.76 4.08 4.11
N PHE A 140 23.86 4.04 4.85
CA PHE A 140 24.53 5.19 5.45
C PHE A 140 25.88 5.39 4.77
N PRO A 141 25.94 6.11 3.63
CA PRO A 141 27.14 6.17 2.78
C PRO A 141 28.32 6.84 3.49
N PHE A 142 28.02 7.74 4.42
CA PHE A 142 29.05 8.53 5.12
C PHE A 142 29.43 7.92 6.49
N LYS A 143 28.88 6.75 6.84
CA LYS A 143 29.18 6.09 8.11
C LYS A 143 30.59 5.51 8.08
N ARG A 144 31.41 5.86 9.08
CA ARG A 144 32.76 5.35 9.24
C ARG A 144 32.74 3.83 9.51
N LYS A 145 33.65 3.09 8.85
CA LYS A 145 33.81 1.64 9.07
C LYS A 145 34.26 1.30 10.51
N LYS A 146 35.12 2.14 11.08
CA LYS A 146 35.60 2.04 12.46
C LYS A 146 35.22 3.35 13.18
N ALA A 147 34.10 3.32 13.91
CA ALA A 147 33.63 4.46 14.66
C ALA A 147 34.39 4.56 16.00
N VAL A 148 35.12 5.61 16.19
CA VAL A 148 35.72 5.99 17.47
C VAL A 148 35.07 7.31 17.91
N GLY A 149 34.47 7.34 19.11
CA GLY A 149 33.73 8.48 19.63
C GLY A 149 32.27 8.59 19.11
N ALA A 150 31.65 9.75 19.36
CA ALA A 150 30.26 10.00 18.96
C ALA A 150 30.08 10.02 17.45
N GLU A 151 28.90 9.58 16.97
CA GLU A 151 28.53 9.70 15.57
C GLU A 151 28.45 11.17 15.13
N ARG A 152 29.06 11.48 13.98
CA ARG A 152 29.02 12.81 13.40
C ARG A 152 27.66 13.01 12.67
N TRP A 153 27.23 14.25 12.50
CA TRP A 153 25.93 14.56 11.91
C TRP A 153 25.73 13.96 10.51
N TYR A 154 26.76 13.94 9.66
CA TYR A 154 26.68 13.40 8.31
C TYR A 154 26.62 11.86 8.29
N GLU A 155 27.11 11.17 9.33
CA GLU A 155 27.03 9.70 9.44
C GLU A 155 25.59 9.22 9.64
N LYS A 156 24.68 10.11 10.05
CA LYS A 156 23.25 9.85 10.22
C LYS A 156 22.45 10.02 8.94
N ILE A 157 23.07 10.51 7.87
CA ILE A 157 22.42 10.64 6.56
C ILE A 157 22.30 9.26 5.94
N SER A 158 21.11 8.89 5.61
CA SER A 158 20.78 7.62 4.97
C SER A 158 20.06 7.86 3.64
N PHE A 159 20.27 6.99 2.69
CA PHE A 159 19.48 6.92 1.48
C PHE A 159 18.95 5.50 1.25
N GLN A 160 17.88 5.42 0.51
CA GLN A 160 17.29 4.20 0.00
C GLN A 160 17.05 4.39 -1.50
N TYR A 161 16.97 3.33 -2.25
CA TYR A 161 16.58 3.40 -3.65
C TYR A 161 15.50 2.37 -3.94
N THR A 162 14.48 2.79 -4.67
CA THR A 162 13.47 1.90 -5.24
C THR A 162 13.32 2.24 -6.71
N GLY A 163 13.61 1.28 -7.58
CA GLY A 163 13.37 1.35 -9.00
C GLY A 163 12.21 0.43 -9.40
N ARG A 164 11.32 0.86 -10.26
CA ARG A 164 10.28 0.02 -10.85
C ARG A 164 10.27 0.21 -12.36
N LEU A 165 10.56 -0.86 -13.08
CA LEU A 165 10.42 -0.94 -14.54
C LEU A 165 9.16 -1.73 -14.84
N THR A 166 8.26 -1.18 -15.64
CA THR A 166 7.05 -1.88 -16.04
C THR A 166 6.76 -1.68 -17.50
N ASN A 167 6.49 -2.77 -18.19
CA ASN A 167 6.05 -2.78 -19.59
C ASN A 167 4.69 -3.46 -19.64
N SER A 168 3.72 -2.84 -20.27
CA SER A 168 2.38 -3.39 -20.35
C SER A 168 1.72 -3.14 -21.70
N ILE A 169 0.86 -4.08 -22.09
CA ILE A 169 0.02 -3.97 -23.27
C ILE A 169 -1.39 -4.44 -22.94
N LYS A 170 -2.38 -3.82 -23.56
CA LYS A 170 -3.76 -4.31 -23.60
C LYS A 170 -4.18 -4.41 -25.07
N THR A 171 -4.45 -5.63 -25.52
CA THR A 171 -4.74 -5.90 -26.94
C THR A 171 -5.72 -7.07 -27.07
N LYS A 172 -6.10 -7.42 -28.27
CA LYS A 172 -6.85 -8.66 -28.57
C LYS A 172 -5.88 -9.84 -28.62
N ASP A 173 -6.35 -11.04 -28.27
CA ASP A 173 -5.56 -12.27 -28.25
C ASP A 173 -4.89 -12.60 -29.62
N ASN A 174 -5.60 -12.35 -30.73
CA ASN A 174 -5.11 -12.58 -32.08
C ASN A 174 -4.06 -11.55 -32.55
N LEU A 175 -3.96 -10.40 -31.88
CA LEU A 175 -3.02 -9.32 -32.21
C LEU A 175 -1.76 -9.33 -31.32
N LEU A 176 -1.78 -10.10 -30.24
CA LEU A 176 -0.71 -10.10 -29.23
C LEU A 176 0.67 -10.36 -29.85
N PHE A 177 0.80 -11.40 -30.66
CA PHE A 177 2.06 -11.79 -31.29
C PHE A 177 2.46 -10.91 -32.51
N LYS A 178 1.58 -9.98 -32.90
CA LYS A 178 1.84 -8.99 -33.96
C LYS A 178 2.21 -7.63 -33.40
N SER A 179 2.17 -7.48 -32.06
CA SER A 179 2.43 -6.21 -31.39
C SER A 179 3.91 -5.81 -31.47
N ASN A 180 4.15 -4.49 -31.61
CA ASN A 180 5.47 -3.90 -31.56
C ASN A 180 5.80 -3.47 -30.12
N LEU A 181 6.92 -3.94 -29.58
CA LEU A 181 7.35 -3.66 -28.20
C LEU A 181 7.57 -2.17 -27.90
N ILE A 182 7.80 -1.32 -28.90
CA ILE A 182 8.03 0.10 -28.69
C ILE A 182 6.73 0.90 -28.88
N LYS A 183 5.96 0.58 -29.92
CA LYS A 183 4.77 1.37 -30.31
C LYS A 183 3.52 0.97 -29.55
N ASP A 184 3.30 -0.33 -29.35
CA ASP A 184 2.05 -0.85 -28.79
C ASP A 184 2.15 -1.08 -27.29
N TRP A 185 3.36 -1.24 -26.77
CA TRP A 185 3.60 -1.43 -25.34
C TRP A 185 3.86 -0.10 -24.65
N LYS A 186 3.29 0.04 -23.46
CA LYS A 186 3.60 1.14 -22.55
C LYS A 186 4.83 0.76 -21.73
N ASN A 187 5.96 1.42 -22.01
CA ASN A 187 7.24 1.18 -21.34
C ASN A 187 7.53 2.34 -20.40
N ALA A 188 7.71 2.06 -19.12
CA ALA A 188 8.00 3.09 -18.14
C ALA A 188 8.93 2.59 -17.05
N MET A 189 9.78 3.49 -16.53
CA MET A 189 10.61 3.24 -15.37
C MET A 189 10.48 4.38 -14.38
N GLN A 190 10.30 4.04 -13.10
CA GLN A 190 10.26 5.00 -12.00
C GLN A 190 11.43 4.76 -11.06
N HIS A 191 12.07 5.83 -10.63
CA HIS A 191 13.11 5.86 -9.62
C HIS A 191 12.64 6.67 -8.43
N GLN A 192 12.80 6.16 -7.24
CA GLN A 192 12.51 6.86 -5.99
C GLN A 192 13.73 6.79 -5.07
N ILE A 193 14.19 7.94 -4.64
CA ILE A 193 15.39 8.09 -3.81
C ILE A 193 15.03 8.94 -2.59
N PRO A 194 14.50 8.33 -1.52
CA PRO A 194 14.35 9.01 -0.25
C PRO A 194 15.72 9.14 0.46
N ILE A 195 16.05 10.37 0.83
CA ILE A 195 17.22 10.70 1.63
C ILE A 195 16.69 11.23 2.97
N SER A 196 17.13 10.66 4.06
CA SER A 196 16.67 11.06 5.40
C SER A 196 17.81 11.02 6.42
N ALA A 197 17.66 11.84 7.44
CA ALA A 197 18.54 11.79 8.61
C ALA A 197 17.70 11.93 9.89
N THR A 198 18.24 11.47 11.01
CA THR A 198 17.61 11.67 12.32
C THR A 198 18.63 12.30 13.26
N PHE A 199 18.32 13.48 13.76
CA PHE A 199 19.14 14.21 14.68
C PHE A 199 18.43 14.35 16.02
N THR A 200 19.17 14.20 17.11
CA THR A 200 18.67 14.54 18.44
C THR A 200 19.23 15.90 18.83
N LEU A 201 18.35 16.89 18.91
CA LEU A 201 18.70 18.25 19.32
C LEU A 201 18.49 18.40 20.83
N PHE A 202 19.43 19.04 21.51
CA PHE A 202 19.38 19.33 22.97
C PHE A 202 19.04 18.09 23.83
N LYS A 203 19.33 16.86 23.33
CA LYS A 203 19.01 15.56 23.96
C LYS A 203 17.52 15.21 24.04
N TYR A 204 16.61 16.11 23.66
CA TYR A 204 15.16 15.94 23.88
C TYR A 204 14.36 15.96 22.61
N PHE A 205 14.81 16.65 21.57
CA PHE A 205 14.06 16.82 20.33
C PHE A 205 14.62 15.95 19.21
N ASN A 206 13.79 15.17 18.57
CA ASN A 206 14.14 14.44 17.38
C ASN A 206 13.76 15.26 16.14
N LEU A 207 14.78 15.64 15.38
CA LEU A 207 14.63 16.34 14.10
C LEU A 207 14.88 15.35 12.96
N THR A 208 13.91 15.22 12.06
CA THR A 208 13.95 14.27 10.95
C THR A 208 13.73 14.99 9.62
N PRO A 209 14.79 15.55 9.00
CA PRO A 209 14.70 16.01 7.63
C PRO A 209 14.61 14.83 6.66
N THR A 210 13.76 14.98 5.64
CA THR A 210 13.60 14.01 4.56
C THR A 210 13.50 14.75 3.23
N PHE A 211 14.24 14.29 2.24
CA PHE A 211 14.17 14.74 0.86
C PHE A 211 13.84 13.55 -0.02
N ASN A 212 12.74 13.61 -0.75
CA ASN A 212 12.32 12.56 -1.64
C ASN A 212 12.46 13.04 -3.08
N TYR A 213 13.26 12.33 -3.85
CA TYR A 213 13.41 12.54 -5.28
C TYR A 213 12.70 11.40 -6.03
N THR A 214 11.87 11.77 -7.00
CA THR A 214 11.19 10.81 -7.88
C THR A 214 11.45 11.20 -9.32
N GLU A 215 11.88 10.24 -10.12
CA GLU A 215 12.12 10.38 -11.54
C GLU A 215 11.37 9.29 -12.30
N ARG A 216 10.82 9.64 -13.44
CA ARG A 216 10.06 8.73 -14.31
C ARG A 216 10.59 8.85 -15.72
N TRP A 217 10.81 7.72 -16.33
CA TRP A 217 11.25 7.60 -17.73
C TRP A 217 10.14 6.96 -18.54
N TYR A 218 9.86 7.55 -19.70
CA TYR A 218 8.84 7.09 -20.62
C TYR A 218 9.43 7.01 -22.04
N THR A 219 8.96 6.07 -22.83
CA THR A 219 9.34 5.90 -24.24
C THR A 219 8.45 6.69 -25.19
N ASN A 220 7.38 7.28 -24.66
CA ASN A 220 6.47 8.12 -25.42
C ASN A 220 5.75 9.14 -24.53
N LYS A 221 5.11 10.11 -25.17
CA LYS A 221 4.17 11.04 -24.55
C LYS A 221 2.97 11.23 -25.48
N THR A 222 1.84 11.63 -24.93
CA THR A 222 0.63 11.89 -25.72
C THR A 222 0.57 13.36 -26.09
N GLU A 223 0.39 13.67 -27.37
CA GLU A 223 0.05 15.00 -27.83
C GLU A 223 -1.46 15.20 -27.77
N ASN A 224 -1.91 16.33 -27.27
CA ASN A 224 -3.32 16.62 -27.09
C ASN A 224 -3.62 18.03 -27.52
N TYR A 225 -4.85 18.27 -28.00
CA TYR A 225 -5.41 19.58 -28.17
C TYR A 225 -6.70 19.70 -27.35
N TYR A 226 -7.09 20.92 -27.02
CA TYR A 226 -8.34 21.17 -26.34
C TYR A 226 -9.46 21.38 -27.38
N ASP A 227 -10.51 20.53 -27.28
CA ASP A 227 -11.69 20.61 -28.13
C ASP A 227 -12.71 21.57 -27.47
N GLU A 228 -12.86 22.74 -28.03
CA GLU A 228 -13.76 23.82 -27.55
C GLU A 228 -15.22 23.38 -27.53
N GLU A 229 -15.65 22.57 -28.52
CA GLU A 229 -17.05 22.12 -28.62
C GLU A 229 -17.37 21.10 -27.52
N LYS A 230 -16.48 20.16 -27.28
CA LYS A 230 -16.63 19.12 -26.27
C LYS A 230 -16.14 19.54 -24.89
N ARG A 231 -15.48 20.69 -24.78
CA ARG A 231 -14.84 21.20 -23.54
C ARG A 231 -13.95 20.16 -22.86
N GLN A 232 -13.14 19.48 -23.65
CA GLN A 232 -12.25 18.44 -23.15
C GLN A 232 -10.95 18.33 -23.96
N TRP A 233 -9.90 17.81 -23.31
CA TRP A 233 -8.68 17.46 -23.98
C TRP A 233 -8.83 16.19 -24.82
N VAL A 234 -8.45 16.25 -26.08
CA VAL A 234 -8.51 15.13 -27.03
C VAL A 234 -7.10 14.76 -27.45
N ALA A 235 -6.78 13.45 -27.34
CA ALA A 235 -5.52 12.93 -27.79
C ALA A 235 -5.42 12.95 -29.32
N THR A 236 -4.36 13.54 -29.86
CA THR A 236 -4.12 13.65 -31.29
C THR A 236 -3.16 12.59 -31.76
N ASP A 237 -1.98 12.50 -31.15
CA ASP A 237 -0.92 11.61 -31.58
C ASP A 237 -0.08 11.12 -30.39
N THR A 238 0.75 10.11 -30.66
CA THR A 238 1.74 9.60 -29.71
C THR A 238 3.13 9.89 -30.22
N ILE A 239 3.85 10.79 -29.54
CA ILE A 239 5.22 11.14 -29.86
C ILE A 239 6.15 10.15 -29.16
N TYR A 240 6.88 9.36 -29.96
CA TYR A 240 7.87 8.40 -29.47
C TYR A 240 9.22 9.06 -29.24
N GLY A 241 9.87 8.68 -28.16
CA GLY A 241 11.17 9.19 -27.74
C GLY A 241 11.37 9.06 -26.25
N PHE A 242 12.61 9.22 -25.81
CA PHE A 242 12.91 9.22 -24.38
C PHE A 242 12.43 10.49 -23.71
N ASN A 243 11.56 10.33 -22.71
CA ASN A 243 10.99 11.42 -21.93
C ASN A 243 11.29 11.22 -20.45
N ARG A 244 11.71 12.29 -19.79
CA ARG A 244 12.07 12.31 -18.38
C ARG A 244 11.17 13.26 -17.62
N VAL A 245 10.51 12.77 -16.57
CA VAL A 245 9.67 13.56 -15.66
C VAL A 245 10.19 13.40 -14.25
N SER A 246 10.64 14.50 -13.63
CA SER A 246 11.19 14.48 -12.29
C SER A 246 10.47 15.46 -11.36
N ASN A 247 10.31 15.06 -10.11
CA ASN A 247 9.84 15.93 -9.04
C ASN A 247 10.52 15.57 -7.72
N TYR A 248 10.49 16.52 -6.80
CA TYR A 248 11.00 16.31 -5.47
C TYR A 248 10.13 17.02 -4.43
N ASN A 249 10.17 16.52 -3.23
CA ASN A 249 9.61 17.17 -2.06
C ASN A 249 10.57 17.11 -0.88
N PHE A 250 10.37 18.04 0.03
CA PHE A 250 11.11 18.13 1.27
C PHE A 250 10.16 18.07 2.45
N SER A 251 10.54 17.38 3.50
CA SER A 251 9.83 17.40 4.78
C SER A 251 10.80 17.48 5.97
N LEU A 252 10.34 18.14 7.01
CA LEU A 252 11.09 18.33 8.27
C LEU A 252 10.14 17.99 9.41
N GLY A 253 10.41 16.91 10.12
CA GLY A 253 9.66 16.52 11.32
C GLY A 253 10.45 16.89 12.59
N LEU A 254 9.77 17.47 13.57
CA LEU A 254 10.29 17.73 14.90
C LEU A 254 9.35 17.09 15.91
N SER A 255 9.86 16.21 16.76
CA SER A 255 9.09 15.54 17.80
C SER A 255 9.85 15.44 19.11
N THR A 256 9.12 15.37 20.21
CA THR A 256 9.69 15.10 21.54
C THR A 256 8.73 14.26 22.36
N LYS A 257 9.21 13.69 23.46
CA LYS A 257 8.40 12.96 24.43
C LYS A 257 8.53 13.59 25.80
N LEU A 258 7.41 14.03 26.35
CA LEU A 258 7.32 14.58 27.69
C LEU A 258 6.71 13.52 28.62
N TYR A 259 7.34 13.28 29.74
CA TYR A 259 6.92 12.26 30.70
C TYR A 259 6.42 12.92 31.98
N GLY A 260 5.18 12.63 32.35
CA GLY A 260 4.60 12.96 33.66
C GLY A 260 4.41 11.68 34.49
N MET A 261 4.80 11.74 35.75
CA MET A 261 4.57 10.66 36.72
C MET A 261 3.71 11.18 37.86
N TYR A 262 2.54 10.62 38.04
CA TYR A 262 1.57 11.05 39.06
C TYR A 262 1.31 9.94 40.05
N LYS A 263 1.28 10.29 41.34
CA LYS A 263 0.84 9.41 42.44
C LYS A 263 -0.47 9.98 43.00
N PRO A 264 -1.62 9.32 42.84
CA PRO A 264 -2.89 9.83 43.34
C PRO A 264 -2.87 9.93 44.85
N LEU A 265 -3.15 11.12 45.42
CA LEU A 265 -3.14 11.41 46.86
C LEU A 265 -4.19 10.62 47.60
N PHE A 266 -5.32 10.26 46.94
CA PHE A 266 -6.48 9.61 47.55
C PHE A 266 -6.32 8.09 47.72
N MET A 267 -5.27 7.48 47.16
CA MET A 267 -5.10 6.01 47.13
C MET A 267 -3.78 5.58 47.76
N LYS A 268 -3.37 6.18 48.86
CA LYS A 268 -2.10 5.91 49.57
C LYS A 268 -1.87 4.42 49.91
N LYS A 269 -2.92 3.62 50.09
CA LYS A 269 -2.82 2.20 50.43
C LYS A 269 -2.57 1.26 49.27
N LYS A 270 -2.73 1.72 48.02
CA LYS A 270 -2.42 0.95 46.82
C LYS A 270 -1.31 1.69 46.04
N GLU A 271 -0.11 1.19 46.00
CA GLU A 271 1.02 1.80 45.26
C GLU A 271 0.66 2.03 43.77
N ILE A 272 -0.17 3.05 43.53
CA ILE A 272 -0.61 3.42 42.18
C ILE A 272 0.31 4.50 41.65
N GLN A 273 0.83 4.25 40.46
CA GLN A 273 1.62 5.21 39.68
C GLN A 273 0.98 5.38 38.31
N ILE A 274 0.69 6.60 37.92
CA ILE A 274 0.16 6.95 36.61
C ILE A 274 1.29 7.60 35.81
N ARG A 275 1.62 7.02 34.66
CA ARG A 275 2.55 7.56 33.68
C ARG A 275 1.76 8.20 32.54
N HIS A 276 1.97 9.48 32.32
CA HIS A 276 1.45 10.22 31.19
C HIS A 276 2.59 10.53 30.24
N VAL A 277 2.47 10.14 28.99
CA VAL A 277 3.43 10.44 27.93
C VAL A 277 2.76 11.34 26.91
N VAL A 278 3.26 12.54 26.76
CA VAL A 278 2.81 13.51 25.76
C VAL A 278 3.85 13.56 24.64
N THR A 279 3.42 13.31 23.42
CA THR A 279 4.29 13.33 22.23
C THR A 279 3.78 14.40 21.26
N PRO A 280 4.23 15.66 21.39
CA PRO A 280 3.99 16.68 20.39
C PRO A 280 4.91 16.46 19.19
N GLN A 281 4.34 16.62 17.99
CA GLN A 281 5.05 16.56 16.73
C GLN A 281 4.62 17.72 15.83
N ILE A 282 5.59 18.36 15.22
CA ILE A 282 5.38 19.36 14.17
C ILE A 282 6.09 18.86 12.93
N SER A 283 5.41 18.84 11.80
CA SER A 283 6.01 18.50 10.53
C SER A 283 5.72 19.59 9.48
N ILE A 284 6.76 19.99 8.78
CA ILE A 284 6.70 20.94 7.68
C ILE A 284 7.03 20.16 6.42
N SER A 285 6.21 20.27 5.40
CA SER A 285 6.46 19.64 4.10
C SER A 285 6.18 20.60 2.97
N GLY A 286 6.89 20.44 1.85
CA GLY A 286 6.67 21.26 0.69
C GLY A 286 7.30 20.69 -0.58
N ALA A 287 6.74 21.09 -1.71
CA ALA A 287 7.28 20.82 -3.03
C ALA A 287 7.08 22.06 -3.91
N PRO A 288 8.01 22.36 -4.81
CA PRO A 288 7.82 23.42 -5.82
C PRO A 288 6.79 23.00 -6.85
N ALA A 289 6.36 23.95 -7.66
CA ALA A 289 5.57 23.70 -8.86
C ALA A 289 6.42 23.04 -9.95
N PHE A 290 5.81 22.13 -10.71
CA PHE A 290 6.43 21.45 -11.86
C PHE A 290 5.64 21.72 -13.14
N ASP A 291 5.30 22.99 -13.38
CA ASP A 291 4.46 23.48 -14.50
C ASP A 291 5.00 23.02 -15.87
N LYS A 292 6.31 22.88 -16.02
CA LYS A 292 6.98 22.46 -17.27
C LYS A 292 6.48 21.11 -17.84
N TYR A 293 5.80 20.32 -17.06
CA TYR A 293 5.21 19.05 -17.49
C TYR A 293 3.72 19.15 -17.79
N TRP A 294 3.18 20.37 -17.78
CA TRP A 294 1.77 20.65 -17.99
C TRP A 294 1.56 21.63 -19.14
N GLN A 295 0.52 21.42 -19.89
CA GLN A 295 0.01 22.31 -20.93
C GLN A 295 -1.20 23.06 -20.36
N GLU A 296 -1.34 24.30 -20.76
CA GLU A 296 -2.41 25.19 -20.34
C GLU A 296 -3.21 25.61 -21.58
N HIS A 297 -4.51 25.67 -21.44
CA HIS A 297 -5.42 26.20 -22.45
C HIS A 297 -6.47 27.07 -21.76
N GLU A 298 -6.66 28.30 -22.28
CA GLU A 298 -7.71 29.22 -21.87
C GLU A 298 -8.84 29.17 -22.91
N ASP A 299 -10.04 28.83 -22.46
CA ASP A 299 -11.22 28.82 -23.33
C ASP A 299 -11.77 30.24 -23.58
N LYS A 300 -12.76 30.32 -24.45
CA LYS A 300 -13.41 31.63 -24.83
C LYS A 300 -14.10 32.30 -23.65
N ASP A 301 -14.42 31.58 -22.62
CA ASP A 301 -15.06 32.03 -21.39
C ASP A 301 -14.05 32.47 -20.32
N GLY A 302 -12.74 32.38 -20.60
CA GLY A 302 -11.64 32.72 -19.69
C GLY A 302 -11.35 31.67 -18.65
N ASN A 303 -11.84 30.42 -18.83
CA ASN A 303 -11.50 29.30 -17.95
C ASN A 303 -10.21 28.62 -18.39
N ILE A 304 -9.36 28.32 -17.43
CA ILE A 304 -8.06 27.69 -17.68
C ILE A 304 -8.12 26.19 -17.41
N TYR A 305 -7.76 25.41 -18.41
CA TYR A 305 -7.71 23.95 -18.35
C TYR A 305 -6.28 23.45 -18.47
N TYR A 306 -5.95 22.46 -17.65
CA TYR A 306 -4.59 21.91 -17.60
C TYR A 306 -4.58 20.45 -17.99
N PHE A 307 -3.58 20.08 -18.78
CA PHE A 307 -3.32 18.70 -19.16
C PHE A 307 -1.83 18.40 -19.14
N SER A 308 -1.46 17.18 -18.74
CA SER A 308 -0.09 16.72 -18.89
C SER A 308 0.02 15.62 -19.96
N PRO A 309 0.96 15.73 -20.91
CA PRO A 309 1.25 14.69 -21.89
C PRO A 309 1.59 13.32 -21.28
N TYR A 310 1.85 13.30 -19.98
CA TYR A 310 2.21 12.11 -19.21
C TYR A 310 1.09 11.59 -18.30
N SER A 311 -0.11 12.22 -18.28
CA SER A 311 -1.21 11.85 -17.40
C SER A 311 -1.65 10.39 -17.57
N ASN A 312 -1.62 9.90 -18.80
CA ASN A 312 -2.03 8.54 -19.17
C ASN A 312 -0.90 7.50 -19.10
N GLN A 313 0.28 7.91 -18.63
CA GLN A 313 1.42 7.01 -18.45
C GLN A 313 1.31 6.22 -17.13
N GLN A 314 1.98 5.09 -17.04
CA GLN A 314 1.87 4.13 -15.93
C GLN A 314 2.20 4.73 -14.55
N PHE A 315 3.10 5.70 -14.48
CA PHE A 315 3.49 6.37 -13.22
C PHE A 315 3.01 7.82 -13.15
N GLY A 316 2.18 8.25 -14.11
CA GLY A 316 1.62 9.60 -14.15
C GLY A 316 2.66 10.70 -14.35
N THR A 317 2.35 11.88 -13.87
CA THR A 317 3.18 13.08 -14.03
C THR A 317 3.60 13.68 -12.68
N ALA A 318 4.43 14.72 -12.72
CA ALA A 318 4.77 15.53 -11.56
C ALA A 318 3.60 16.46 -11.19
N PRO A 319 3.40 16.80 -9.90
CA PRO A 319 2.38 17.76 -9.48
C PRO A 319 2.58 19.10 -10.17
N ARG A 320 1.49 19.73 -10.64
CA ARG A 320 1.55 21.06 -11.27
C ARG A 320 1.83 22.14 -10.24
N GLU A 321 1.04 22.16 -9.18
CA GLU A 321 1.06 23.24 -8.21
C GLU A 321 2.12 23.03 -7.14
N LYS A 322 2.65 24.13 -6.63
CA LYS A 322 3.45 24.12 -5.40
C LYS A 322 2.60 23.66 -4.23
N THR A 323 3.18 22.89 -3.36
CA THR A 323 2.56 22.44 -2.11
C THR A 323 3.37 22.89 -0.92
N GLY A 324 2.70 23.17 0.17
CA GLY A 324 3.35 23.50 1.43
C GLY A 324 2.38 23.25 2.57
N SER A 325 2.79 22.52 3.59
CA SER A 325 1.94 22.28 4.75
C SER A 325 2.74 22.23 6.05
N VAL A 326 2.13 22.75 7.10
CA VAL A 326 2.59 22.55 8.49
C VAL A 326 1.53 21.72 9.19
N THR A 327 1.91 20.58 9.73
CA THR A 327 1.02 19.70 10.49
C THR A 327 1.45 19.66 11.94
N PHE A 328 0.50 19.88 12.82
CA PHE A 328 0.61 19.75 14.27
C PHE A 328 -0.09 18.47 14.68
N ASP A 329 0.61 17.58 15.33
CA ASP A 329 0.07 16.34 15.88
C ASP A 329 0.46 16.23 17.35
N LEU A 330 -0.52 15.95 18.19
CA LEU A 330 -0.34 15.76 19.62
C LEU A 330 -0.89 14.38 19.98
N SER A 331 -0.06 13.53 20.54
CA SER A 331 -0.48 12.22 21.03
C SER A 331 -0.20 12.13 22.53
N ASN A 332 -1.19 11.66 23.28
CA ASN A 332 -1.11 11.43 24.70
C ASN A 332 -1.39 9.95 24.99
N ASN A 333 -0.52 9.34 25.79
CA ASN A 333 -0.69 7.98 26.30
C ASN A 333 -0.71 8.01 27.82
N ILE A 334 -1.67 7.33 28.43
CA ILE A 334 -1.83 7.27 29.88
C ILE A 334 -1.85 5.82 30.34
N GLU A 335 -0.89 5.45 31.15
CA GLU A 335 -0.73 4.11 31.71
C GLU A 335 -0.75 4.17 33.22
N MET A 336 -1.28 3.14 33.84
CA MET A 336 -1.30 2.97 35.27
C MET A 336 -0.57 1.70 35.68
N LYS A 337 0.33 1.80 36.65
CA LYS A 337 0.90 0.68 37.38
C LYS A 337 0.27 0.63 38.77
N TYR A 338 -0.14 -0.55 39.19
CA TYR A 338 -0.65 -0.78 40.56
C TYR A 338 -0.24 -2.16 41.05
N ARG A 339 -0.16 -2.30 42.36
CA ARG A 339 0.14 -3.57 43.01
C ARG A 339 -1.15 -4.39 43.14
N ASN A 340 -1.16 -5.60 42.58
CA ASN A 340 -2.30 -6.49 42.59
C ASN A 340 -2.44 -7.16 43.97
N ARG A 341 -3.61 -7.76 44.26
CA ARG A 341 -3.88 -8.55 45.49
C ARG A 341 -2.86 -9.67 45.77
N LYS A 342 -2.16 -10.15 44.73
CA LYS A 342 -1.06 -11.14 44.78
C LYS A 342 0.32 -10.49 44.93
N ASP A 343 0.40 -9.23 45.31
CA ASP A 343 1.62 -8.44 45.53
C ASP A 343 2.51 -8.23 44.27
N SER A 344 1.98 -8.53 43.07
CA SER A 344 2.68 -8.31 41.80
C SER A 344 2.32 -6.93 41.19
N LEU A 345 3.31 -6.28 40.56
CA LEU A 345 3.11 -5.01 39.84
C LEU A 345 2.42 -5.29 38.50
N THR A 346 1.21 -4.77 38.35
CA THR A 346 0.43 -4.91 37.13
C THR A 346 0.35 -3.57 36.40
N LYS A 347 0.57 -3.58 35.08
CA LYS A 347 0.50 -2.42 34.18
C LYS A 347 -0.79 -2.47 33.37
N ILE A 348 -1.56 -1.38 33.35
CA ILE A 348 -2.77 -1.24 32.53
C ILE A 348 -2.66 0.05 31.72
N SER A 349 -2.99 -0.02 30.43
CA SER A 349 -3.22 1.18 29.62
C SER A 349 -4.61 1.73 29.95
N LEU A 350 -4.67 2.98 30.44
CA LEU A 350 -5.94 3.69 30.67
C LEU A 350 -6.41 4.32 29.35
N ILE A 351 -5.51 5.03 28.68
CA ILE A 351 -5.73 5.61 27.36
C ILE A 351 -4.52 5.25 26.53
N ASP A 352 -4.72 4.42 25.51
CA ASP A 352 -3.65 3.99 24.62
C ASP A 352 -3.20 5.14 23.71
N GLU A 353 -4.17 5.93 23.22
CA GLU A 353 -3.89 7.16 22.48
C GLU A 353 -5.06 8.15 22.64
N LEU A 354 -4.76 9.38 23.04
CA LEU A 354 -5.61 10.54 22.86
C LEU A 354 -4.87 11.54 21.99
N GLY A 355 -5.24 11.62 20.72
CA GLY A 355 -4.55 12.40 19.70
C GLY A 355 -5.36 13.57 19.20
N ALA A 356 -4.67 14.65 18.83
CA ALA A 356 -5.22 15.78 18.11
C ALA A 356 -4.33 16.11 16.91
N SER A 357 -4.92 16.34 15.74
CA SER A 357 -4.19 16.67 14.52
C SER A 357 -4.83 17.83 13.80
N LEU A 358 -4.01 18.81 13.40
CA LEU A 358 -4.39 20.00 12.68
C LEU A 358 -3.31 20.34 11.65
N SER A 359 -3.70 20.73 10.44
CA SER A 359 -2.77 21.10 9.38
C SER A 359 -3.07 22.48 8.83
N TYR A 360 -2.01 23.19 8.48
CA TYR A 360 -2.06 24.47 7.79
C TYR A 360 -1.45 24.34 6.39
N ASN A 361 -2.24 24.59 5.34
CA ASN A 361 -1.79 24.56 3.96
C ASN A 361 -1.25 25.95 3.56
N MET A 362 0.07 26.07 3.48
CA MET A 362 0.76 27.33 3.13
C MET A 362 0.53 27.75 1.66
N ALA A 363 0.11 26.82 0.80
CA ALA A 363 -0.14 27.09 -0.61
C ALA A 363 -1.61 27.47 -0.90
N ALA A 364 -2.50 27.28 0.06
CA ALA A 364 -3.91 27.59 -0.11
C ALA A 364 -4.16 29.11 -0.14
N LYS A 365 -4.91 29.58 -1.13
CA LYS A 365 -5.34 31.00 -1.24
C LYS A 365 -6.48 31.33 -0.27
N LYS A 366 -7.32 30.33 0.05
CA LYS A 366 -8.46 30.44 0.96
C LYS A 366 -8.50 29.22 1.86
N GLN A 367 -9.03 29.37 3.05
CA GLN A 367 -9.26 28.28 4.01
C GLN A 367 -8.01 27.39 4.25
N PRO A 368 -6.86 27.97 4.67
CA PRO A 368 -5.61 27.22 4.78
C PRO A 368 -5.59 26.14 5.91
N TRP A 369 -6.45 26.26 6.93
CA TRP A 369 -6.50 25.29 8.02
C TRP A 369 -7.36 24.08 7.65
N SER A 370 -6.88 22.88 7.97
CA SER A 370 -7.68 21.66 7.91
C SER A 370 -8.72 21.62 9.05
N ASP A 371 -9.65 20.70 8.98
CA ASP A 371 -10.47 20.34 10.12
C ASP A 371 -9.59 19.79 11.26
N LEU A 372 -9.94 20.12 12.51
CA LEU A 372 -9.33 19.53 13.68
C LEU A 372 -9.84 18.10 13.86
N THR A 373 -8.94 17.14 13.86
CA THR A 373 -9.25 15.73 14.07
C THR A 373 -8.80 15.30 15.45
N LEU A 374 -9.74 14.78 16.25
CA LEU A 374 -9.45 14.15 17.55
C LEU A 374 -9.55 12.63 17.41
N ARG A 375 -8.61 11.92 18.02
CA ARG A 375 -8.53 10.47 18.03
C ARG A 375 -8.45 9.96 19.46
N LEU A 376 -9.27 8.97 19.79
CA LEU A 376 -9.20 8.25 21.06
C LEU A 376 -9.09 6.76 20.76
N ARG A 377 -8.06 6.13 21.31
CA ARG A 377 -7.88 4.68 21.27
C ARG A 377 -7.81 4.15 22.69
N LEU A 378 -8.73 3.24 23.02
CA LEU A 378 -8.78 2.55 24.28
C LEU A 378 -8.49 1.07 24.08
N LYS A 379 -7.51 0.56 24.80
CA LYS A 379 -7.18 -0.87 24.83
C LYS A 379 -7.81 -1.46 26.09
N LEU A 380 -9.09 -1.85 25.98
CA LEU A 380 -9.90 -2.28 27.14
C LEU A 380 -9.45 -3.65 27.67
N THR A 381 -8.96 -4.52 26.76
CA THR A 381 -8.34 -5.80 27.13
C THR A 381 -7.17 -6.10 26.19
N LYS A 382 -6.41 -7.17 26.44
CA LYS A 382 -5.35 -7.61 25.51
C LYS A 382 -5.88 -7.86 24.09
N ASN A 383 -7.15 -8.25 23.96
CA ASN A 383 -7.77 -8.65 22.69
C ASN A 383 -8.83 -7.66 22.18
N TYR A 384 -9.15 -6.61 22.92
CA TYR A 384 -10.19 -5.65 22.55
C TYR A 384 -9.68 -4.22 22.51
N THR A 385 -9.73 -3.64 21.34
CA THR A 385 -9.35 -2.23 21.09
C THR A 385 -10.56 -1.49 20.54
N PHE A 386 -10.87 -0.35 21.13
CA PHE A 386 -11.90 0.58 20.70
C PHE A 386 -11.24 1.87 20.19
N ASN A 387 -11.63 2.30 18.99
CA ASN A 387 -11.17 3.55 18.40
C ASN A 387 -12.37 4.48 18.20
N LEU A 388 -12.20 5.73 18.54
CA LEU A 388 -13.13 6.82 18.30
C LEU A 388 -12.38 7.95 17.63
N SER A 389 -12.92 8.48 16.54
CA SER A 389 -12.41 9.68 15.88
C SER A 389 -13.52 10.71 15.74
N SER A 390 -13.22 11.96 15.99
CA SER A 390 -14.15 13.08 15.83
C SER A 390 -13.49 14.17 15.00
N ARG A 391 -14.27 14.79 14.13
CA ARG A 391 -13.83 15.89 13.27
C ARG A 391 -14.59 17.15 13.61
N PHE A 392 -13.86 18.24 13.72
CA PHE A 392 -14.37 19.57 13.99
C PHE A 392 -13.97 20.49 12.85
N ALA A 393 -14.94 20.99 12.12
CA ALA A 393 -14.71 21.94 11.03
C ALA A 393 -14.18 23.25 11.59
N THR A 394 -13.12 23.73 10.97
CA THR A 394 -12.38 24.92 11.40
C THR A 394 -13.07 26.20 10.97
N TYR A 395 -13.78 26.18 9.83
CA TYR A 395 -14.38 27.36 9.23
C TYR A 395 -15.87 27.48 9.53
N ALA A 396 -16.30 28.71 9.84
CA ALA A 396 -17.69 29.04 10.11
C ALA A 396 -18.51 29.07 8.83
N TYR A 397 -19.81 28.84 8.94
CA TYR A 397 -20.74 29.04 7.85
C TYR A 397 -20.93 30.53 7.57
N THR A 398 -21.18 30.84 6.31
CA THR A 398 -21.59 32.16 5.81
C THR A 398 -22.68 31.97 4.74
N PHE A 399 -23.32 33.06 4.33
CA PHE A 399 -24.23 33.03 3.19
C PHE A 399 -23.49 33.49 1.93
N ASP A 400 -23.72 32.82 0.83
CA ASP A 400 -23.25 33.25 -0.47
C ASP A 400 -24.10 34.40 -1.02
N LYS A 401 -23.81 34.84 -2.25
CA LYS A 401 -24.56 35.92 -2.92
C LYS A 401 -26.02 35.57 -3.22
N ASN A 402 -26.36 34.29 -3.23
CA ASN A 402 -27.71 33.78 -3.49
C ASN A 402 -28.47 33.48 -2.21
N GLY A 403 -27.87 33.69 -1.03
CA GLY A 403 -28.46 33.39 0.27
C GLY A 403 -28.33 31.94 0.67
N GLU A 404 -27.53 31.11 -0.03
CA GLU A 404 -27.25 29.72 0.33
C GLU A 404 -26.15 29.64 1.38
N VAL A 405 -26.27 28.65 2.26
CA VAL A 405 -25.29 28.42 3.33
C VAL A 405 -24.04 27.77 2.73
N THR A 406 -22.93 28.46 2.86
CA THR A 406 -21.61 27.97 2.40
C THR A 406 -20.56 28.09 3.50
N THR A 407 -19.41 27.45 3.33
CA THR A 407 -18.28 27.59 4.27
C THR A 407 -17.54 28.89 3.99
N GLY A 408 -17.48 29.76 5.00
CA GLY A 408 -16.79 31.06 4.91
C GLY A 408 -15.27 30.95 5.12
N ASP A 409 -14.57 32.08 5.00
CA ASP A 409 -13.12 32.18 5.21
C ASP A 409 -12.74 32.43 6.68
N ARG A 410 -13.69 32.77 7.55
CA ARG A 410 -13.47 33.01 8.97
C ARG A 410 -13.48 31.70 9.74
N THR A 411 -12.50 31.54 10.63
CA THR A 411 -12.44 30.36 11.50
C THR A 411 -13.44 30.45 12.65
N GLU A 412 -13.95 29.32 13.12
CA GLU A 412 -14.75 29.23 14.36
C GLU A 412 -14.00 29.82 15.57
N TRP A 413 -12.67 29.72 15.57
CA TRP A 413 -11.81 30.28 16.64
C TRP A 413 -11.87 31.80 16.71
N SER A 414 -12.09 32.50 15.57
CA SER A 414 -12.26 33.95 15.54
C SER A 414 -13.54 34.41 16.26
N TYR A 415 -14.47 33.49 16.49
CA TYR A 415 -15.69 33.68 17.28
C TYR A 415 -15.59 33.10 18.71
N GLY A 416 -14.38 32.69 19.14
CA GLY A 416 -14.16 32.07 20.44
C GLY A 416 -14.70 30.65 20.57
N ARG A 417 -15.02 29.99 19.44
CA ARG A 417 -15.54 28.61 19.42
C ARG A 417 -14.41 27.64 19.14
N PHE A 418 -14.48 26.44 19.72
CA PHE A 418 -13.47 25.37 19.51
C PHE A 418 -13.44 24.86 18.07
N GLY A 419 -14.57 24.82 17.41
CA GLY A 419 -14.80 24.27 16.08
C GLY A 419 -16.22 23.73 15.98
N ARG A 420 -16.74 23.58 14.76
CA ARG A 420 -18.06 23.04 14.49
C ARG A 420 -17.96 21.53 14.34
N PHE A 421 -18.66 20.78 15.18
CA PHE A 421 -18.70 19.32 15.08
C PHE A 421 -19.17 18.89 13.68
N SER A 422 -18.34 18.16 12.94
CA SER A 422 -18.59 17.74 11.57
C SER A 422 -18.95 16.25 11.48
N GLY A 423 -18.59 15.47 12.49
CA GLY A 423 -18.90 14.05 12.52
C GLY A 423 -17.96 13.25 13.40
N TRP A 424 -18.35 12.03 13.63
CA TRP A 424 -17.54 11.04 14.35
C TRP A 424 -17.62 9.68 13.71
N GLY A 425 -16.60 8.87 13.94
CA GLY A 425 -16.56 7.47 13.54
C GLY A 425 -16.01 6.63 14.66
N SER A 426 -16.56 5.44 14.84
CA SER A 426 -16.04 4.48 15.79
C SER A 426 -15.75 3.15 15.11
N SER A 427 -14.73 2.47 15.58
CA SER A 427 -14.43 1.11 15.19
C SER A 427 -13.95 0.32 16.41
N PHE A 428 -14.23 -0.96 16.41
CA PHE A 428 -13.66 -1.86 17.41
C PHE A 428 -12.98 -3.02 16.72
N ASN A 429 -11.91 -3.49 17.33
CA ASN A 429 -11.20 -4.69 16.89
C ASN A 429 -11.16 -5.66 18.07
N TYR A 430 -11.60 -6.88 17.82
CA TYR A 430 -11.56 -7.97 18.79
C TYR A 430 -10.87 -9.18 18.18
N THR A 431 -9.80 -9.63 18.83
CA THR A 431 -9.05 -10.82 18.39
C THR A 431 -9.58 -12.05 19.12
N PHE A 432 -10.27 -12.93 18.38
CA PHE A 432 -10.68 -14.22 18.88
C PHE A 432 -9.52 -15.21 18.76
N ASN A 433 -9.09 -15.76 19.87
CA ASN A 433 -8.14 -16.87 19.92
C ASN A 433 -8.79 -18.09 20.60
N ASN A 434 -8.10 -19.23 20.53
CA ASN A 434 -8.61 -20.49 21.07
C ASN A 434 -8.87 -20.43 22.59
N GLU A 435 -8.11 -19.62 23.33
CA GLU A 435 -8.33 -19.41 24.77
C GLU A 435 -9.60 -18.58 25.06
N THR A 436 -9.88 -17.58 24.21
CA THR A 436 -11.09 -16.79 24.31
C THR A 436 -12.33 -17.65 24.03
N TRP A 437 -12.24 -18.50 23.02
CA TRP A 437 -13.30 -19.45 22.68
C TRP A 437 -13.57 -20.44 23.83
N LYS A 438 -12.51 -21.06 24.39
CA LYS A 438 -12.62 -21.95 25.55
C LYS A 438 -13.21 -21.26 26.78
N LYS A 439 -12.87 -20.01 26.99
CA LYS A 439 -13.36 -19.21 28.13
C LYS A 439 -14.86 -18.85 28.02
N TRP A 440 -15.39 -18.72 26.81
CA TRP A 440 -16.78 -18.34 26.57
C TRP A 440 -17.70 -19.54 26.35
N PHE A 441 -17.21 -20.56 25.67
CA PHE A 441 -18.01 -21.71 25.19
C PHE A 441 -17.47 -23.06 25.65
N GLY A 442 -16.33 -23.13 26.33
CA GLY A 442 -15.80 -24.36 26.90
C GLY A 442 -16.56 -24.79 28.13
N PRO A 443 -16.60 -26.10 28.43
CA PRO A 443 -17.19 -26.61 29.68
C PRO A 443 -16.46 -25.98 30.88
N LYS A 444 -17.21 -25.50 31.85
CA LYS A 444 -16.66 -25.04 33.13
C LYS A 444 -16.13 -26.24 33.89
N ASP A 445 -14.87 -26.58 33.69
CA ASP A 445 -14.18 -27.55 34.52
C ASP A 445 -13.89 -26.93 35.89
N ASP A 446 -14.28 -27.60 36.97
CA ASP A 446 -14.00 -27.20 38.36
C ASP A 446 -12.48 -27.23 38.73
N LYS A 447 -11.60 -27.28 37.73
CA LYS A 447 -10.14 -27.27 37.92
C LYS A 447 -9.49 -25.88 37.85
N ASP A 448 -10.27 -24.82 37.62
CA ASP A 448 -9.75 -23.45 37.52
C ASP A 448 -9.16 -22.86 38.82
N GLN A 449 -9.21 -23.61 39.92
CA GLN A 449 -8.52 -23.16 41.14
C GLN A 449 -7.07 -23.56 41.26
N LYS A 450 -6.56 -24.55 40.49
CA LYS A 450 -5.15 -25.01 40.56
C LYS A 450 -4.22 -24.46 39.46
N ASP A 451 -4.75 -24.01 38.31
CA ASP A 451 -3.90 -23.49 37.22
C ASP A 451 -3.62 -21.98 37.30
N LYS A 452 -4.25 -21.27 38.24
CA LYS A 452 -3.90 -19.87 38.50
C LYS A 452 -2.51 -19.64 39.12
N ASP A 453 -1.87 -20.70 39.54
CA ASP A 453 -0.56 -20.62 40.19
C ASP A 453 0.62 -20.98 39.28
N LYS A 454 0.38 -21.35 38.01
CA LYS A 454 1.46 -21.72 37.05
C LYS A 454 1.83 -20.64 36.02
N ASP A 455 1.00 -19.59 35.81
CA ASP A 455 1.29 -18.53 34.84
C ASP A 455 2.11 -17.36 35.41
N GLN A 456 2.84 -17.57 36.50
CA GLN A 456 3.63 -16.50 37.14
C GLN A 456 5.15 -16.59 36.92
N ASN A 457 5.63 -17.50 36.09
CA ASN A 457 7.03 -17.53 35.68
C ASN A 457 7.16 -17.34 34.17
N GLY A 458 7.23 -16.12 33.74
CA GLY A 458 7.44 -15.71 32.35
C GLY A 458 8.08 -14.33 32.33
N GLU A 459 9.35 -14.33 32.48
CA GLU A 459 10.45 -13.48 32.04
C GLU A 459 10.13 -12.09 31.45
N ASP A 460 10.76 -11.12 32.11
CA ASP A 460 11.08 -9.82 31.54
C ASP A 460 11.88 -9.97 30.25
N SER A 461 11.30 -9.66 29.13
CA SER A 461 12.04 -9.37 27.90
C SER A 461 11.74 -7.93 27.47
N GLU A 462 12.82 -7.17 27.41
CA GLU A 462 12.86 -5.78 26.96
C GLU A 462 12.25 -5.61 25.58
N ASP A 463 11.31 -4.69 25.49
CA ASP A 463 10.71 -4.20 24.25
C ASP A 463 11.74 -3.47 23.38
N THR A 464 12.23 -4.14 22.37
CA THR A 464 12.69 -3.48 21.15
C THR A 464 11.53 -3.49 20.16
N ALA A 465 11.01 -2.30 19.87
CA ALA A 465 9.98 -2.09 18.87
C ALA A 465 10.51 -2.49 17.47
N ASP A 466 10.10 -3.64 17.00
CA ASP A 466 10.22 -4.02 15.59
C ASP A 466 8.83 -4.28 15.03
N THR A 467 8.47 -3.52 14.00
CA THR A 467 7.24 -3.67 13.22
C THR A 467 7.44 -4.79 12.20
N GLY A 468 7.55 -6.03 12.66
CA GLY A 468 7.63 -7.23 11.85
C GLY A 468 6.41 -8.12 12.05
N ARG A 469 5.72 -8.45 10.98
CA ARG A 469 4.66 -9.44 10.90
C ARG A 469 5.09 -10.76 11.56
N VAL A 470 4.58 -11.06 12.72
CA VAL A 470 4.75 -12.38 13.37
C VAL A 470 3.79 -13.37 12.70
N VAL A 471 4.31 -14.28 11.95
CA VAL A 471 3.61 -15.50 11.53
C VAL A 471 3.65 -16.47 12.73
N PRO A 472 2.53 -17.01 13.20
CA PRO A 472 2.54 -17.93 14.32
C PRO A 472 3.25 -19.25 13.97
N GLU A 473 4.23 -19.62 14.79
CA GLU A 473 5.09 -20.80 14.65
C GLU A 473 4.36 -22.16 14.89
N GLN A 474 3.05 -22.14 15.07
CA GLN A 474 2.26 -23.34 15.40
C GLN A 474 1.71 -24.13 14.20
N LEU A 475 2.03 -23.76 12.96
CA LEU A 475 1.61 -24.50 11.76
C LEU A 475 2.67 -25.46 11.21
N LEU A 476 3.76 -25.72 11.94
CA LEU A 476 4.86 -26.59 11.48
C LEU A 476 4.95 -27.95 12.17
N LYS A 477 3.88 -28.38 12.88
CA LYS A 477 3.79 -29.75 13.40
C LYS A 477 2.44 -30.36 13.05
N GLN A 478 2.27 -30.67 11.80
CA GLN A 478 1.47 -31.83 11.29
C GLN A 478 1.98 -32.21 9.90
#